data_003f33ecd10a8964b7175bfe8bde582a
#
_entry.id   003f33ecd10a8964b7175bfe8bde582a
#
_cell.length_a   1.000
_cell.length_b   1.000
_cell.length_c   1.000
_cell.angle_alpha   90.00
_cell.angle_beta   90.00
_cell.angle_gamma   90.00
#
_symmetry.space_group_name_H-M   'P 1'
#
loop_
_entity.id
_entity.type
_entity.pdbx_description
1 polymer ?
#
loop_
_entity_poly.entity_id
_entity_poly.type
_entity_poly.pdbx_seq_one_letter_code
_entity_poly.pdbx_strand_id
1 'polypeptide(L)'
;MEHRMETQFYVHLDFPAAACVLARLSYSPDTPHCVEVTFDLGGDHATVMWNLGRELLRDGLSGPAGMGDVQIEPTDLPSHTLRLRLDSLHGTAELSLPGQALGDFLRRTAKAVPYGREAETPGFLTNLDRALASMLAEPC
;
A
#
# COMPACT_ATOMS: atom_id res chain seq x y z
N MET A 1 -2.60 16.80 16.55
CA MET A 1 -3.17 15.46 16.74
C MET A 1 -3.07 14.70 15.43
N GLU A 2 -2.54 13.50 15.50
CA GLU A 2 -2.39 12.66 14.33
C GLU A 2 -3.73 12.01 13.96
N HIS A 3 -4.09 12.10 12.69
CA HIS A 3 -5.30 11.47 12.17
C HIS A 3 -4.92 10.28 11.29
N ARG A 4 -4.50 9.20 11.95
CA ARG A 4 -4.19 7.96 11.24
C ARG A 4 -5.47 7.32 10.73
N MET A 5 -5.45 6.91 9.47
CA MET A 5 -6.57 6.22 8.84
C MET A 5 -6.20 4.77 8.62
N GLU A 6 -7.12 3.88 8.94
CA GLU A 6 -6.87 2.47 8.84
C GLU A 6 -8.05 1.77 8.18
N THR A 7 -7.76 0.69 7.47
CA THR A 7 -8.75 -0.22 6.96
C THR A 7 -8.14 -1.62 6.90
N GLN A 8 -8.98 -2.60 6.75
CA GLN A 8 -8.50 -3.96 6.54
C GLN A 8 -9.46 -4.71 5.63
N PHE A 9 -8.93 -5.64 4.87
CA PHE A 9 -9.71 -6.50 4.00
C PHE A 9 -8.89 -7.74 3.69
N TYR A 10 -9.59 -8.80 3.27
CA TYR A 10 -8.90 -10.01 2.86
C TYR A 10 -8.40 -9.86 1.44
N VAL A 11 -7.20 -10.38 1.21
CA VAL A 11 -6.60 -10.48 -0.12
C VAL A 11 -6.32 -11.95 -0.39
N HIS A 12 -6.22 -12.30 -1.66
CA HIS A 12 -5.89 -13.66 -2.04
C HIS A 12 -4.43 -13.71 -2.49
N LEU A 13 -3.64 -14.55 -1.82
CA LEU A 13 -2.29 -14.82 -2.27
C LEU A 13 -2.37 -15.85 -3.38
N ASP A 14 -1.90 -15.49 -4.58
CA ASP A 14 -1.98 -16.34 -5.76
C ASP A 14 -0.67 -17.10 -6.00
N PHE A 15 0.44 -16.51 -5.60
CA PHE A 15 1.78 -17.06 -5.79
C PHE A 15 2.66 -16.59 -4.63
N PRO A 16 3.50 -17.44 -4.03
CA PRO A 16 3.89 -18.78 -4.46
C PRO A 16 2.90 -19.89 -4.09
N ALA A 17 1.91 -19.61 -3.31
CA ALA A 17 0.91 -20.60 -2.92
C ALA A 17 -0.42 -19.92 -2.67
N ALA A 18 -1.53 -20.59 -2.98
CA ALA A 18 -2.86 -20.01 -2.77
C ALA A 18 -3.18 -19.93 -1.28
N ALA A 19 -3.58 -18.75 -0.82
CA ALA A 19 -3.95 -18.54 0.58
C ALA A 19 -4.79 -17.28 0.72
N CYS A 20 -5.63 -17.25 1.74
CA CYS A 20 -6.37 -16.05 2.11
C CYS A 20 -5.59 -15.34 3.20
N VAL A 21 -5.31 -14.05 3.00
CA VAL A 21 -4.44 -13.27 3.87
C VAL A 21 -5.17 -12.00 4.27
N LEU A 22 -5.09 -11.61 5.53
CA LEU A 22 -5.66 -10.35 5.98
C LEU A 22 -4.65 -9.23 5.74
N ALA A 23 -5.07 -8.19 5.01
CA ALA A 23 -4.24 -7.02 4.78
C ALA A 23 -4.80 -5.86 5.60
N ARG A 24 -3.90 -5.17 6.31
CA ARG A 24 -4.22 -3.96 7.06
C ARG A 24 -3.48 -2.80 6.44
N LEU A 25 -4.22 -1.74 6.12
CA LEU A 25 -3.65 -0.55 5.52
C LEU A 25 -3.74 0.59 6.52
N SER A 26 -2.64 1.32 6.65
CA SER A 26 -2.56 2.46 7.56
C SER A 26 -1.94 3.65 6.85
N TYR A 27 -2.55 4.81 7.00
CA TYR A 27 -2.09 6.05 6.41
C TYR A 27 -2.02 7.14 7.46
N SER A 28 -0.90 7.86 7.51
CA SER A 28 -0.72 8.97 8.41
C SER A 28 -0.36 10.24 7.61
N PRO A 29 -0.99 11.40 7.91
CA PRO A 29 -0.56 12.66 7.30
C PRO A 29 0.89 13.03 7.59
N ASP A 30 1.49 12.46 8.63
CA ASP A 30 2.90 12.69 8.94
C ASP A 30 3.84 12.04 7.93
N THR A 31 3.39 11.00 7.25
CA THR A 31 4.11 10.34 6.17
C THR A 31 3.18 10.24 4.95
N PRO A 32 2.88 11.39 4.33
CA PRO A 32 1.73 11.50 3.42
C PRO A 32 1.91 10.81 2.07
N HIS A 33 3.13 10.42 1.72
CA HIS A 33 3.38 9.78 0.43
C HIS A 33 3.22 8.26 0.46
N CYS A 34 3.13 7.66 1.65
CA CYS A 34 3.17 6.22 1.81
C CYS A 34 1.95 5.68 2.51
N VAL A 35 1.58 4.46 2.12
CA VAL A 35 0.60 3.65 2.83
C VAL A 35 1.33 2.44 3.39
N GLU A 36 1.20 2.23 4.68
CA GLU A 36 1.78 1.04 5.33
C GLU A 36 0.80 -0.11 5.19
N VAL A 37 1.25 -1.19 4.58
CA VAL A 37 0.43 -2.38 4.37
C VAL A 37 1.04 -3.54 5.14
N THR A 38 0.27 -4.11 6.04
CA THR A 38 0.69 -5.26 6.83
C THR A 38 -0.13 -6.47 6.41
N PHE A 39 0.57 -7.53 5.99
CA PHE A 39 -0.06 -8.79 5.62
C PHE A 39 0.05 -9.76 6.78
N ASP A 40 -1.09 -10.23 7.27
CA ASP A 40 -1.15 -11.19 8.37
C ASP A 40 -1.32 -12.58 7.77
N LEU A 41 -0.29 -13.37 7.89
CA LEU A 41 -0.27 -14.73 7.32
C LEU A 41 -0.99 -15.74 8.19
N GLY A 42 -1.43 -15.31 9.38
CA GLY A 42 -2.21 -16.16 10.29
C GLY A 42 -1.33 -17.09 11.12
N GLY A 43 -1.95 -17.65 12.16
CA GLY A 43 -1.30 -18.61 13.04
C GLY A 43 -0.09 -18.05 13.73
N ASP A 44 0.98 -18.84 13.79
CA ASP A 44 2.24 -18.45 14.41
C ASP A 44 3.19 -17.76 13.43
N HIS A 45 2.74 -17.51 12.21
CA HIS A 45 3.56 -16.87 11.20
C HIS A 45 3.68 -15.38 11.47
N ALA A 46 4.84 -14.82 11.15
CA ALA A 46 5.07 -13.40 11.31
C ALA A 46 4.24 -12.60 10.31
N THR A 47 3.92 -11.37 10.68
CA THR A 47 3.33 -10.43 9.74
C THR A 47 4.43 -9.87 8.83
N VAL A 48 4.04 -9.50 7.61
CA VAL A 48 4.95 -8.89 6.65
C VAL A 48 4.43 -7.49 6.36
N MET A 49 5.32 -6.50 6.49
CA MET A 49 4.95 -5.11 6.29
C MET A 49 5.65 -4.54 5.05
N TRP A 50 4.90 -3.79 4.27
CA TRP A 50 5.40 -3.05 3.12
C TRP A 50 4.95 -1.60 3.21
N ASN A 51 5.84 -0.69 2.81
CA ASN A 51 5.47 0.71 2.62
C ASN A 51 5.28 0.93 1.12
N LEU A 52 4.05 1.22 0.71
CA LEU A 52 3.70 1.39 -0.69
C LEU A 52 3.36 2.84 -0.97
N GLY A 53 3.82 3.36 -2.11
CA GLY A 53 3.51 4.72 -2.50
C GLY A 53 2.01 4.93 -2.68
N ARG A 54 1.48 6.00 -2.11
CA ARG A 54 0.06 6.29 -2.22
C ARG A 54 -0.36 6.51 -3.67
N GLU A 55 0.46 7.26 -4.43
CA GLU A 55 0.17 7.52 -5.84
C GLU A 55 0.27 6.25 -6.68
N LEU A 56 1.19 5.36 -6.33
CA LEU A 56 1.33 4.08 -7.00
C LEU A 56 0.03 3.27 -6.87
N LEU A 57 -0.52 3.20 -5.67
CA LEU A 57 -1.76 2.48 -5.44
C LEU A 57 -2.93 3.13 -6.19
N ARG A 58 -2.98 4.45 -6.20
CA ARG A 58 -4.01 5.17 -6.95
C ARG A 58 -3.91 4.88 -8.44
N ASP A 59 -2.72 4.97 -8.99
CA ASP A 59 -2.51 4.77 -10.43
C ASP A 59 -2.83 3.33 -10.83
N GLY A 60 -2.56 2.38 -9.95
CA GLY A 60 -2.87 0.97 -10.18
C GLY A 60 -4.36 0.66 -10.27
N LEU A 61 -5.22 1.55 -9.80
CA LEU A 61 -6.66 1.37 -9.95
C LEU A 61 -7.12 1.55 -11.40
N SER A 62 -6.36 2.29 -12.20
CA SER A 62 -6.75 2.64 -13.56
C SER A 62 -5.92 1.94 -14.64
N GLY A 63 -4.76 1.43 -14.30
CA GLY A 63 -3.87 0.78 -15.26
C GLY A 63 -2.62 0.28 -14.58
N PRO A 64 -1.71 -0.35 -15.35
CA PRO A 64 -0.47 -0.84 -14.77
C PRO A 64 0.33 0.32 -14.17
N ALA A 65 0.84 0.12 -12.96
CA ALA A 65 1.64 1.11 -12.26
C ALA A 65 2.79 0.42 -11.54
N GLY A 66 3.90 1.15 -11.40
CA GLY A 66 5.08 0.67 -10.72
C GLY A 66 6.08 0.04 -11.64
N MET A 67 7.36 0.16 -11.25
CA MET A 67 8.47 -0.50 -11.89
C MET A 67 9.39 -0.97 -10.78
N GLY A 68 9.97 -2.16 -10.94
CA GLY A 68 10.84 -2.70 -9.90
C GLY A 68 10.09 -3.60 -8.94
N ASP A 69 10.31 -3.38 -7.65
CA ASP A 69 9.88 -4.34 -6.62
C ASP A 69 8.37 -4.35 -6.35
N VAL A 70 7.66 -3.29 -6.73
CA VAL A 70 6.22 -3.20 -6.51
C VAL A 70 5.54 -2.86 -7.83
N GLN A 71 4.62 -3.72 -8.26
CA GLN A 71 3.83 -3.50 -9.46
C GLN A 71 2.38 -3.81 -9.15
N ILE A 72 1.46 -2.97 -9.65
CA ILE A 72 0.04 -3.14 -9.41
C ILE A 72 -0.71 -2.81 -10.69
N GLU A 73 -1.75 -3.59 -11.00
CA GLU A 73 -2.56 -3.37 -12.20
C GLU A 73 -3.95 -3.95 -12.03
N PRO A 74 -4.95 -3.39 -12.75
CA PRO A 74 -6.27 -4.02 -12.78
C PRO A 74 -6.19 -5.35 -13.52
N THR A 75 -7.02 -6.30 -13.09
CA THR A 75 -7.17 -7.56 -13.82
C THR A 75 -8.41 -7.47 -14.71
N ASP A 76 -8.55 -8.43 -15.62
CA ASP A 76 -9.73 -8.51 -16.47
C ASP A 76 -10.95 -9.11 -15.79
N LEU A 77 -10.84 -9.38 -14.49
CA LEU A 77 -11.95 -9.95 -13.75
C LEU A 77 -13.03 -8.91 -13.51
N PRO A 78 -14.30 -9.29 -13.64
CA PRO A 78 -15.41 -8.32 -13.57
C PRO A 78 -15.62 -7.69 -12.20
N SER A 79 -14.96 -8.16 -11.15
CA SER A 79 -15.15 -7.70 -9.78
C SER A 79 -14.18 -6.59 -9.36
N HIS A 80 -13.59 -5.88 -10.30
CA HIS A 80 -12.61 -4.82 -9.99
C HIS A 80 -11.47 -5.30 -9.11
N THR A 81 -10.91 -6.44 -9.46
CA THR A 81 -9.79 -7.00 -8.74
C THR A 81 -8.48 -6.42 -9.29
N LEU A 82 -7.56 -6.15 -8.38
CA LEU A 82 -6.23 -5.68 -8.74
C LEU A 82 -5.22 -6.79 -8.47
N ARG A 83 -4.18 -6.85 -9.30
CA ARG A 83 -3.05 -7.74 -9.06
C ARG A 83 -1.90 -6.91 -8.51
N LEU A 84 -1.40 -7.32 -7.35
CA LEU A 84 -0.24 -6.71 -6.72
C LEU A 84 0.91 -7.71 -6.77
N ARG A 85 2.04 -7.29 -7.31
CA ARG A 85 3.25 -8.10 -7.33
C ARG A 85 4.31 -7.45 -6.46
N LEU A 86 4.85 -8.23 -5.53
CA LEU A 86 5.88 -7.79 -4.61
C LEU A 86 7.11 -8.67 -4.80
N ASP A 87 8.24 -8.05 -5.13
CA ASP A 87 9.52 -8.73 -5.29
C ASP A 87 10.45 -8.37 -4.15
N SER A 88 11.11 -9.37 -3.59
CA SER A 88 12.13 -9.17 -2.56
C SER A 88 13.29 -10.11 -2.81
N LEU A 89 14.34 -9.98 -2.01
CA LEU A 89 15.48 -10.89 -2.08
C LEU A 89 15.08 -12.34 -1.80
N HIS A 90 13.94 -12.54 -1.14
CA HIS A 90 13.47 -13.87 -0.75
C HIS A 90 12.48 -14.46 -1.75
N GLY A 91 12.13 -13.74 -2.80
CA GLY A 91 11.23 -14.23 -3.83
C GLY A 91 10.15 -13.24 -4.20
N THR A 92 9.20 -13.71 -4.99
CA THR A 92 8.10 -12.93 -5.53
C THR A 92 6.79 -13.40 -4.93
N ALA A 93 5.91 -12.45 -4.59
CA ALA A 93 4.54 -12.76 -4.21
C ALA A 93 3.59 -12.05 -5.15
N GLU A 94 2.50 -12.72 -5.52
CA GLU A 94 1.43 -12.12 -6.30
C GLU A 94 0.13 -12.26 -5.52
N LEU A 95 -0.59 -11.15 -5.40
CA LEU A 95 -1.81 -11.08 -4.61
C LEU A 95 -2.93 -10.43 -5.43
N SER A 96 -4.15 -10.88 -5.15
CA SER A 96 -5.35 -10.25 -5.71
C SER A 96 -6.02 -9.43 -4.64
N LEU A 97 -6.27 -8.16 -4.95
CA LEU A 97 -6.82 -7.19 -4.01
C LEU A 97 -8.19 -6.71 -4.47
N PRO A 98 -9.10 -6.40 -3.52
CA PRO A 98 -10.38 -5.78 -3.87
C PRO A 98 -10.15 -4.30 -4.25
N GLY A 99 -10.33 -3.97 -5.52
CA GLY A 99 -10.07 -2.62 -6.02
C GLY A 99 -11.01 -1.58 -5.41
N GLN A 100 -12.27 -1.93 -5.18
CA GLN A 100 -13.22 -0.99 -4.60
C GLN A 100 -12.84 -0.62 -3.16
N ALA A 101 -12.47 -1.60 -2.35
CA ALA A 101 -12.07 -1.35 -0.98
C ALA A 101 -10.80 -0.49 -0.91
N LEU A 102 -9.84 -0.78 -1.78
CA LEU A 102 -8.63 0.04 -1.86
C LEU A 102 -8.96 1.46 -2.32
N GLY A 103 -9.79 1.59 -3.34
CA GLY A 103 -10.19 2.91 -3.85
C GLY A 103 -10.91 3.75 -2.81
N ASP A 104 -11.81 3.13 -2.03
CA ASP A 104 -12.52 3.82 -0.96
C ASP A 104 -11.55 4.34 0.10
N PHE A 105 -10.57 3.52 0.47
CA PHE A 105 -9.56 3.93 1.44
C PHE A 105 -8.72 5.09 0.90
N LEU A 106 -8.27 5.00 -0.34
CA LEU A 106 -7.47 6.07 -0.94
C LEU A 106 -8.24 7.38 -1.05
N ARG A 107 -9.55 7.31 -1.34
CA ARG A 107 -10.37 8.53 -1.34
C ARG A 107 -10.45 9.17 0.03
N ARG A 108 -10.51 8.36 1.09
CA ARG A 108 -10.47 8.89 2.46
C ARG A 108 -9.15 9.58 2.75
N THR A 109 -8.02 8.99 2.31
CA THR A 109 -6.72 9.64 2.50
C THR A 109 -6.64 10.95 1.71
N ALA A 110 -7.22 10.99 0.52
CA ALA A 110 -7.18 12.19 -0.31
C ALA A 110 -8.02 13.33 0.24
N LYS A 111 -9.05 13.03 1.02
CA LYS A 111 -9.82 14.09 1.71
C LYS A 111 -8.99 14.75 2.80
N ALA A 112 -8.15 13.98 3.50
CA ALA A 112 -7.29 14.53 4.54
C ALA A 112 -6.06 15.20 3.95
N VAL A 113 -5.44 14.58 2.94
CA VAL A 113 -4.23 15.09 2.28
C VAL A 113 -4.42 14.92 0.77
N PRO A 114 -4.89 15.96 0.07
CA PRO A 114 -5.06 15.87 -1.39
C PRO A 114 -3.75 15.51 -2.08
N TYR A 115 -3.87 14.76 -3.17
CA TYR A 115 -2.70 14.41 -3.96
C TYR A 115 -2.02 15.67 -4.48
N GLY A 116 -0.70 15.68 -4.40
CA GLY A 116 0.10 16.84 -4.81
C GLY A 116 0.27 17.89 -3.73
N ARG A 117 -0.40 17.73 -2.58
CA ARG A 117 -0.32 18.69 -1.48
C ARG A 117 0.26 18.10 -0.20
N GLU A 118 0.99 17.02 -0.34
CA GLU A 118 1.56 16.32 0.80
C GLU A 118 2.52 17.19 1.62
N ALA A 119 3.24 18.08 0.95
CA ALA A 119 4.20 18.96 1.62
C ALA A 119 3.53 19.99 2.53
N GLU A 120 2.21 20.16 2.42
CA GLU A 120 1.47 21.12 3.24
C GLU A 120 0.99 20.52 4.55
N THR A 121 1.20 19.24 4.78
CA THR A 121 0.73 18.62 6.01
C THR A 121 1.57 19.05 7.20
N PRO A 122 0.93 19.26 8.36
CA PRO A 122 1.69 19.50 9.58
C PRO A 122 2.62 18.33 9.87
N GLY A 123 3.84 18.64 10.24
CA GLY A 123 4.83 17.60 10.55
C GLY A 123 5.63 17.09 9.38
N PHE A 124 5.29 17.48 8.15
CA PHE A 124 6.03 17.01 6.99
C PHE A 124 7.53 17.34 7.09
N LEU A 125 7.85 18.62 7.38
CA LEU A 125 9.24 19.04 7.49
C LEU A 125 9.94 18.40 8.68
N THR A 126 9.20 18.19 9.78
CA THR A 126 9.77 17.54 10.96
C THR A 126 10.18 16.11 10.67
N ASN A 127 9.41 15.44 9.82
CA ASN A 127 9.66 14.04 9.51
C ASN A 127 10.55 13.84 8.28
N LEU A 128 10.94 14.93 7.61
CA LEU A 128 11.68 14.83 6.36
C LEU A 128 13.02 14.09 6.54
N ASP A 129 13.79 14.46 7.56
CA ASP A 129 15.09 13.81 7.80
C ASP A 129 14.91 12.33 8.09
N ARG A 130 13.87 11.99 8.86
CA ARG A 130 13.57 10.60 9.16
C ARG A 130 13.15 9.85 7.90
N ALA A 131 12.33 10.50 7.06
CA ALA A 131 11.89 9.92 5.81
C ALA A 131 13.06 9.67 4.85
N LEU A 132 14.01 10.61 4.79
CA LEU A 132 15.19 10.43 3.95
C LEU A 132 16.03 9.25 4.41
N ALA A 133 16.19 9.08 5.71
CA ALA A 133 16.91 7.93 6.25
C ALA A 133 16.18 6.63 5.92
N SER A 134 14.86 6.62 6.00
CA SER A 134 14.04 5.45 5.67
C SER A 134 14.08 5.13 4.18
N MET A 135 14.15 6.13 3.34
CA MET A 135 14.18 5.94 1.89
C MET A 135 15.43 5.24 1.40
N LEU A 136 16.50 5.28 2.17
CA LEU A 136 17.72 4.53 1.85
C LEU A 136 17.56 3.05 2.11
N ALA A 137 16.64 2.67 2.99
CA ALA A 137 16.38 1.29 3.36
C ALA A 137 15.05 0.77 2.80
N GLU A 138 14.03 1.64 2.73
CA GLU A 138 12.68 1.28 2.32
C GLU A 138 12.17 2.29 1.30
N PRO A 139 12.23 1.98 0.01
CA PRO A 139 11.68 2.87 -1.01
C PRO A 139 10.17 3.00 -0.86
N CYS A 140 9.69 4.23 -1.03
CA CYS A 140 8.29 4.52 -0.83
C CYS A 140 7.88 5.75 -1.65
#